data_c8bd05d914611bc8254c7583a3245077
#
_entry.id   c8bd05d914611bc8254c7583a3245077
#
_cell.length_a   1.000
_cell.length_b   1.000
_cell.length_c   1.000
_cell.angle_alpha   90.00
_cell.angle_beta   90.00
_cell.angle_gamma   90.00
#
_symmetry.space_group_name_H-M   'P 1'
#
loop_
_entity.id
_entity.type
_entity.pdbx_description
1 polymer ?
#
loop_
_entity_poly.entity_id
_entity_poly.type
_entity_poly.pdbx_seq_one_letter_code
_entity_poly.pdbx_strand_id
1 'polypeptide(L)'
;MRFETSCTFPKPNRWLIAGAGTVVMLTIGAIYSWAIFTQPLLVAYGWDLTATTWTYAIANFSLAAVGTVIGGFWQDKVGPRTVAMVGVGLWGCGNVLAGLGTSVFGAPWLYVSYGIVGGIGAGMAYITPVSMVTQWFPDRKGLAGGLVVGGFGLGAFIYNQWIPRLHGFHAAAVHADGFLAARTAAKAAGTAFDPATLTVAQTFTTADIGAVMQVFIASGLVFLIVGLTAASLFRNPPDGYPPPGRRRTAMTSAWGGYSPSQALATPQFYLLWLQLFVNVIAGVTIISNAVCILTDLTKLSAAAIAPLFGLVSIFNALGRLLWGAISDRIGCNHTFAALFVIQAVTLLLLANMHELIPALAAVAVILLCCGGGFGTMPSFNAACLGTQFMGLNYGLILSAWGCAGLIGPIIAARAGDMTGSFAGMLPLIAVVLMISVVLPFITKKPARGVTVAAAVAPRQKRLPGAHQRQPVRSICLVAVTLGCSQLLLTPAMAKAPIDAAAWRP
;
A
#
# COMPACT_ATOMS: atom_id res chain seq x y z
N MET A 1 -37.15 -34.65 -25.82
CA MET A 1 -36.22 -34.95 -24.69
C MET A 1 -34.97 -34.11 -24.85
N ARG A 2 -34.82 -33.03 -24.06
CA ARG A 2 -33.58 -32.25 -23.98
C ARG A 2 -32.76 -32.90 -22.90
N PHE A 3 -31.64 -33.51 -23.27
CA PHE A 3 -30.63 -33.93 -22.30
C PHE A 3 -29.93 -32.70 -21.74
N GLU A 4 -30.38 -32.25 -20.56
CA GLU A 4 -29.58 -31.32 -19.71
C GLU A 4 -28.42 -32.15 -19.13
N THR A 5 -27.30 -32.17 -19.81
CA THR A 5 -26.04 -32.61 -19.22
C THR A 5 -25.62 -31.53 -18.22
N SER A 6 -26.08 -31.65 -16.99
CA SER A 6 -25.58 -30.90 -15.86
C SER A 6 -24.15 -31.38 -15.53
N CYS A 7 -23.14 -30.84 -16.22
CA CYS A 7 -21.77 -30.95 -15.74
C CYS A 7 -21.70 -30.22 -14.38
N THR A 8 -21.91 -30.98 -13.30
CA THR A 8 -21.67 -30.53 -11.94
C THR A 8 -20.17 -30.45 -11.70
N PHE A 9 -19.55 -29.38 -12.20
CA PHE A 9 -18.23 -29.01 -11.68
C PHE A 9 -18.37 -28.74 -10.17
N PRO A 10 -17.50 -29.32 -9.31
CA PRO A 10 -17.53 -29.06 -7.88
C PRO A 10 -17.48 -27.55 -7.68
N LYS A 11 -18.47 -27.01 -6.95
CA LYS A 11 -18.56 -25.56 -6.68
C LYS A 11 -17.28 -25.14 -5.98
N PRO A 12 -16.48 -24.22 -6.53
CA PRO A 12 -15.23 -23.82 -5.89
C PRO A 12 -15.54 -23.25 -4.51
N ASN A 13 -14.79 -23.70 -3.52
CA ASN A 13 -14.94 -23.21 -2.15
C ASN A 13 -14.53 -21.73 -2.11
N ARG A 14 -15.47 -20.82 -1.79
CA ARG A 14 -15.20 -19.38 -1.72
C ARG A 14 -14.10 -19.02 -0.73
N TRP A 15 -13.94 -19.79 0.35
CA TRP A 15 -12.88 -19.60 1.33
C TRP A 15 -11.49 -19.97 0.78
N LEU A 16 -11.41 -20.98 -0.10
CA LEU A 16 -10.17 -21.31 -0.80
C LEU A 16 -9.73 -20.14 -1.71
N ILE A 17 -10.70 -19.51 -2.39
CA ILE A 17 -10.43 -18.35 -3.25
C ILE A 17 -9.98 -17.15 -2.41
N ALA A 18 -10.63 -16.90 -1.25
CA ALA A 18 -10.20 -15.86 -0.32
C ALA A 18 -8.79 -16.16 0.23
N GLY A 19 -8.51 -17.41 0.62
CA GLY A 19 -7.19 -17.85 1.07
C GLY A 19 -6.11 -17.64 0.01
N ALA A 20 -6.40 -18.01 -1.25
CA ALA A 20 -5.49 -17.75 -2.36
C ALA A 20 -5.25 -16.25 -2.56
N GLY A 21 -6.28 -15.41 -2.41
CA GLY A 21 -6.16 -13.96 -2.43
C GLY A 21 -5.27 -13.45 -1.31
N THR A 22 -5.43 -13.97 -0.10
CA THR A 22 -4.57 -13.64 1.05
C THR A 22 -3.11 -14.03 0.80
N VAL A 23 -2.84 -15.19 0.19
CA VAL A 23 -1.48 -15.62 -0.16
C VAL A 23 -0.83 -14.69 -1.19
N VAL A 24 -1.55 -14.26 -2.23
CA VAL A 24 -1.04 -13.24 -3.16
C VAL A 24 -0.72 -11.94 -2.42
N MET A 25 -1.59 -11.50 -1.52
CA MET A 25 -1.36 -10.30 -0.72
C MET A 25 -0.15 -10.42 0.21
N LEU A 26 0.11 -11.62 0.77
CA LEU A 26 1.33 -11.88 1.56
C LEU A 26 2.60 -11.62 0.75
N THR A 27 2.66 -12.06 -0.51
CA THR A 27 3.85 -11.89 -1.35
C THR A 27 4.12 -10.42 -1.68
N ILE A 28 3.09 -9.64 -1.98
CA ILE A 28 3.26 -8.22 -2.34
C ILE A 28 3.40 -7.31 -1.11
N GLY A 29 2.98 -7.79 0.06
CA GLY A 29 3.12 -7.07 1.33
C GLY A 29 4.56 -6.78 1.74
N ALA A 30 5.52 -7.58 1.25
CA ALA A 30 6.95 -7.39 1.46
C ALA A 30 7.46 -5.98 1.06
N ILE A 31 6.74 -5.25 0.20
CA ILE A 31 7.09 -3.87 -0.17
C ILE A 31 7.17 -2.93 1.04
N TYR A 32 6.36 -3.16 2.08
CA TYR A 32 6.40 -2.36 3.31
C TYR A 32 7.59 -2.68 4.23
N SER A 33 8.38 -3.67 3.88
CA SER A 33 9.60 -4.04 4.60
C SER A 33 10.85 -3.36 4.03
N TRP A 34 10.69 -2.38 3.15
CA TRP A 34 11.81 -1.69 2.49
C TRP A 34 12.86 -1.16 3.49
N ALA A 35 12.44 -0.73 4.66
CA ALA A 35 13.32 -0.16 5.69
C ALA A 35 14.50 -1.07 6.07
N ILE A 36 14.36 -2.40 6.00
CA ILE A 36 15.45 -3.33 6.33
C ILE A 36 16.62 -3.28 5.34
N PHE A 37 16.37 -2.83 4.09
CA PHE A 37 17.40 -2.71 3.06
C PHE A 37 18.10 -1.35 3.08
N THR A 38 17.53 -0.35 3.74
CA THR A 38 18.01 1.04 3.66
C THR A 38 19.46 1.16 4.09
N GLN A 39 19.82 0.71 5.30
CA GLN A 39 21.17 0.85 5.83
C GLN A 39 22.20 0.00 5.05
N PRO A 40 21.96 -1.29 4.76
CA PRO A 40 22.88 -2.06 3.92
C PRO A 40 23.13 -1.43 2.56
N LEU A 41 22.12 -0.86 1.89
CA LEU A 41 22.28 -0.21 0.59
C LEU A 41 23.05 1.13 0.67
N LEU A 42 22.84 1.90 1.75
CA LEU A 42 23.61 3.13 2.01
C LEU A 42 25.10 2.84 2.09
N VAL A 43 25.48 1.80 2.85
CA VAL A 43 26.86 1.44 3.05
C VAL A 43 27.45 0.75 1.83
N ALA A 44 26.69 -0.18 1.21
CA ALA A 44 27.15 -0.95 0.05
C ALA A 44 27.56 -0.08 -1.14
N TYR A 45 26.84 0.99 -1.40
CA TYR A 45 27.00 1.81 -2.60
C TYR A 45 27.35 3.27 -2.31
N GLY A 46 27.54 3.64 -1.05
CA GLY A 46 27.79 5.03 -0.68
C GLY A 46 26.63 5.99 -1.02
N TRP A 47 25.42 5.47 -1.14
CA TRP A 47 24.25 6.29 -1.47
C TRP A 47 23.86 7.16 -0.29
N ASP A 48 23.13 8.24 -0.58
CA ASP A 48 22.45 9.01 0.45
C ASP A 48 21.09 8.39 0.81
N LEU A 49 20.52 8.82 1.93
CA LEU A 49 19.20 8.36 2.37
C LEU A 49 18.12 8.71 1.35
N THR A 50 18.32 9.78 0.60
CA THR A 50 17.38 10.24 -0.44
C THR A 50 17.25 9.21 -1.56
N ALA A 51 18.37 8.61 -2.01
CA ALA A 51 18.36 7.60 -3.08
C ALA A 51 17.56 6.35 -2.68
N THR A 52 17.75 5.85 -1.47
CA THR A 52 16.99 4.68 -0.98
C THR A 52 15.52 5.01 -0.73
N THR A 53 15.23 6.21 -0.23
CA THR A 53 13.86 6.68 -0.01
C THR A 53 13.10 6.82 -1.32
N TRP A 54 13.74 7.33 -2.38
CA TRP A 54 13.12 7.40 -3.71
C TRP A 54 12.73 6.04 -4.26
N THR A 55 13.53 4.99 -4.02
CA THR A 55 13.16 3.63 -4.45
C THR A 55 11.81 3.21 -3.87
N TYR A 56 11.63 3.39 -2.56
CA TYR A 56 10.37 3.07 -1.89
C TYR A 56 9.21 3.96 -2.35
N ALA A 57 9.45 5.25 -2.50
CA ALA A 57 8.43 6.20 -2.92
C ALA A 57 7.92 5.88 -4.34
N ILE A 58 8.83 5.59 -5.28
CA ILE A 58 8.49 5.18 -6.64
C ILE A 58 7.72 3.86 -6.62
N ALA A 59 8.18 2.87 -5.84
CA ALA A 59 7.52 1.57 -5.75
C ALA A 59 6.09 1.70 -5.19
N ASN A 60 5.91 2.47 -4.14
CA ASN A 60 4.61 2.67 -3.51
C ASN A 60 3.65 3.48 -4.39
N PHE A 61 4.15 4.52 -5.06
CA PHE A 61 3.36 5.29 -6.03
C PHE A 61 2.98 4.45 -7.25
N SER A 62 3.92 3.71 -7.81
CA SER A 62 3.69 2.79 -8.94
C SER A 62 2.65 1.73 -8.57
N LEU A 63 2.72 1.18 -7.36
CA LEU A 63 1.73 0.23 -6.84
C LEU A 63 0.34 0.90 -6.76
N ALA A 64 0.24 1.97 -5.98
CA ALA A 64 -1.06 2.48 -5.54
C ALA A 64 -1.77 3.36 -6.59
N ALA A 65 -1.03 4.13 -7.39
CA ALA A 65 -1.61 5.05 -8.36
C ALA A 65 -1.58 4.53 -9.80
N VAL A 66 -0.64 3.67 -10.15
CA VAL A 66 -0.47 3.18 -11.53
C VAL A 66 -0.94 1.73 -11.66
N GLY A 67 -0.36 0.83 -10.87
CA GLY A 67 -0.61 -0.60 -10.98
C GLY A 67 -2.04 -1.01 -10.65
N THR A 68 -2.64 -0.40 -9.61
CA THR A 68 -4.04 -0.68 -9.26
C THR A 68 -5.02 -0.19 -10.33
N VAL A 69 -4.74 0.93 -10.97
CA VAL A 69 -5.59 1.49 -12.05
C VAL A 69 -5.47 0.63 -13.30
N ILE A 70 -4.25 0.30 -13.73
CA ILE A 70 -4.01 -0.60 -14.89
C ILE A 70 -4.63 -1.97 -14.64
N GLY A 71 -4.34 -2.56 -13.47
CA GLY A 71 -4.83 -3.87 -13.08
C GLY A 71 -6.35 -3.91 -12.99
N GLY A 72 -6.97 -2.90 -12.39
CA GLY A 72 -8.42 -2.78 -12.30
C GLY A 72 -9.10 -2.67 -13.65
N PHE A 73 -8.59 -1.81 -14.54
CA PHE A 73 -9.10 -1.67 -15.91
C PHE A 73 -8.99 -2.97 -16.71
N TRP A 74 -7.87 -3.65 -16.58
CA TRP A 74 -7.63 -4.88 -17.32
C TRP A 74 -8.44 -6.05 -16.75
N GLN A 75 -8.54 -6.15 -15.41
CA GLN A 75 -9.32 -7.18 -14.73
C GLN A 75 -10.80 -7.14 -15.08
N ASP A 76 -11.39 -5.94 -15.17
CA ASP A 76 -12.81 -5.77 -15.50
C ASP A 76 -13.11 -6.27 -16.96
N LYS A 77 -12.08 -6.46 -17.78
CA LYS A 77 -12.20 -6.98 -19.16
C LYS A 77 -11.86 -8.46 -19.31
N VAL A 78 -10.74 -8.91 -18.73
CA VAL A 78 -10.18 -10.25 -18.97
C VAL A 78 -10.33 -11.19 -17.77
N GLY A 79 -10.81 -10.67 -16.64
CA GLY A 79 -10.98 -11.44 -15.41
C GLY A 79 -9.74 -11.45 -14.49
N PRO A 80 -9.89 -11.98 -13.26
CA PRO A 80 -8.91 -11.82 -12.19
C PRO A 80 -7.64 -12.67 -12.38
N ARG A 81 -7.76 -13.87 -12.91
CA ARG A 81 -6.63 -14.82 -12.99
C ARG A 81 -5.46 -14.27 -13.79
N THR A 82 -5.72 -13.83 -15.02
CA THR A 82 -4.69 -13.35 -15.94
C THR A 82 -3.97 -12.13 -15.36
N VAL A 83 -4.73 -11.18 -14.84
CA VAL A 83 -4.17 -9.93 -14.29
C VAL A 83 -3.35 -10.19 -13.03
N ALA A 84 -3.83 -11.06 -12.14
CA ALA A 84 -3.06 -11.45 -10.95
C ALA A 84 -1.76 -12.17 -11.31
N MET A 85 -1.79 -13.10 -12.27
CA MET A 85 -0.59 -13.83 -12.71
C MET A 85 0.45 -12.87 -13.32
N VAL A 86 0.04 -11.94 -14.18
CA VAL A 86 0.94 -10.93 -14.74
C VAL A 86 1.44 -9.99 -13.64
N GLY A 87 0.58 -9.54 -12.74
CA GLY A 87 0.96 -8.68 -11.63
C GLY A 87 2.00 -9.33 -10.71
N VAL A 88 1.76 -10.56 -10.28
CA VAL A 88 2.73 -11.34 -9.48
C VAL A 88 4.02 -11.60 -10.27
N GLY A 89 3.89 -11.90 -11.57
CA GLY A 89 5.04 -12.07 -12.46
C GLY A 89 5.93 -10.84 -12.49
N LEU A 90 5.36 -9.66 -12.71
CA LEU A 90 6.10 -8.39 -12.71
C LEU A 90 6.71 -8.07 -11.34
N TRP A 91 5.98 -8.34 -10.23
CA TRP A 91 6.51 -8.14 -8.88
C TRP A 91 7.71 -9.03 -8.59
N GLY A 92 7.60 -10.33 -8.87
CA GLY A 92 8.69 -11.27 -8.65
C GLY A 92 9.88 -11.02 -9.58
N CYS A 93 9.64 -10.79 -10.88
CA CYS A 93 10.70 -10.44 -11.83
C CYS A 93 11.37 -9.11 -11.47
N GLY A 94 10.61 -8.10 -11.03
CA GLY A 94 11.15 -6.82 -10.57
C GLY A 94 12.14 -6.99 -9.41
N ASN A 95 11.83 -7.87 -8.44
CA ASN A 95 12.74 -8.21 -7.35
C ASN A 95 13.98 -8.96 -7.85
N VAL A 96 13.83 -9.98 -8.71
CA VAL A 96 14.98 -10.71 -9.28
C VAL A 96 15.90 -9.76 -10.05
N LEU A 97 15.34 -8.91 -10.91
CA LEU A 97 16.10 -7.91 -11.68
C LEU A 97 16.80 -6.91 -10.76
N ALA A 98 16.16 -6.49 -9.65
CA ALA A 98 16.79 -5.65 -8.65
C ALA A 98 18.06 -6.30 -8.09
N GLY A 99 17.97 -7.58 -7.68
CA GLY A 99 19.13 -8.30 -7.16
C GLY A 99 20.25 -8.54 -8.20
N LEU A 100 19.89 -8.75 -9.48
CA LEU A 100 20.88 -9.03 -10.53
C LEU A 100 21.59 -7.77 -11.03
N GLY A 101 20.90 -6.64 -11.15
CA GLY A 101 21.44 -5.49 -11.87
C GLY A 101 21.87 -4.32 -10.98
N THR A 102 21.48 -4.26 -9.72
CA THR A 102 21.78 -3.10 -8.85
C THR A 102 23.29 -2.93 -8.63
N SER A 103 24.03 -4.03 -8.51
CA SER A 103 25.50 -3.98 -8.38
C SER A 103 26.21 -3.39 -9.60
N VAL A 104 25.60 -3.47 -10.78
CA VAL A 104 26.19 -3.01 -12.05
C VAL A 104 25.72 -1.60 -12.40
N PHE A 105 24.42 -1.33 -12.26
CA PHE A 105 23.79 -0.11 -12.77
C PHE A 105 23.38 0.87 -11.67
N GLY A 106 23.55 0.51 -10.38
CA GLY A 106 23.29 1.37 -9.24
C GLY A 106 21.80 1.68 -8.99
N ALA A 107 21.55 2.82 -8.30
CA ALA A 107 20.21 3.23 -7.88
C ALA A 107 19.19 3.41 -9.03
N PRO A 108 19.52 3.95 -10.23
CA PRO A 108 18.57 4.06 -11.33
C PRO A 108 17.96 2.71 -11.74
N TRP A 109 18.76 1.65 -11.72
CA TRP A 109 18.28 0.30 -12.00
C TRP A 109 17.26 -0.17 -10.96
N LEU A 110 17.56 0.09 -9.69
CA LEU A 110 16.66 -0.26 -8.59
C LEU A 110 15.33 0.50 -8.67
N TYR A 111 15.36 1.78 -9.10
CA TYR A 111 14.14 2.56 -9.35
C TYR A 111 13.27 1.95 -10.45
N VAL A 112 13.90 1.47 -11.53
CA VAL A 112 13.16 0.85 -12.64
C VAL A 112 12.70 -0.54 -12.28
N SER A 113 13.59 -1.41 -11.80
CA SER A 113 13.30 -2.83 -11.59
C SER A 113 12.34 -3.06 -10.41
N TYR A 114 12.73 -2.61 -9.22
CA TYR A 114 11.91 -2.75 -8.00
C TYR A 114 10.80 -1.70 -7.97
N GLY A 115 11.16 -0.43 -8.26
CA GLY A 115 10.25 0.71 -8.12
C GLY A 115 9.13 0.70 -9.14
N ILE A 116 9.45 0.71 -10.43
CA ILE A 116 8.44 0.82 -11.50
C ILE A 116 7.87 -0.55 -11.84
N VAL A 117 8.69 -1.49 -12.29
CA VAL A 117 8.23 -2.81 -12.75
C VAL A 117 7.60 -3.58 -11.60
N GLY A 118 8.32 -3.70 -10.47
CA GLY A 118 7.83 -4.36 -9.28
C GLY A 118 6.60 -3.67 -8.71
N GLY A 119 6.62 -2.34 -8.57
CA GLY A 119 5.51 -1.56 -8.05
C GLY A 119 4.23 -1.70 -8.88
N ILE A 120 4.29 -1.56 -10.21
CA ILE A 120 3.14 -1.77 -11.11
C ILE A 120 2.61 -3.20 -10.95
N GLY A 121 3.51 -4.20 -10.94
CA GLY A 121 3.13 -5.59 -10.75
C GLY A 121 2.42 -5.83 -9.42
N ALA A 122 2.96 -5.28 -8.33
CA ALA A 122 2.35 -5.37 -7.01
C ALA A 122 0.96 -4.71 -6.96
N GLY A 123 0.77 -3.56 -7.64
CA GLY A 123 -0.52 -2.90 -7.74
C GLY A 123 -1.58 -3.71 -8.50
N MET A 124 -1.20 -4.31 -9.63
CA MET A 124 -2.07 -5.22 -10.38
C MET A 124 -2.45 -6.44 -9.54
N ALA A 125 -1.48 -7.01 -8.82
CA ALA A 125 -1.71 -8.15 -7.92
C ALA A 125 -2.54 -7.75 -6.68
N TYR A 126 -2.48 -6.50 -6.22
CA TYR A 126 -3.26 -5.99 -5.08
C TYR A 126 -4.74 -5.86 -5.41
N ILE A 127 -5.07 -5.17 -6.51
CA ILE A 127 -6.47 -4.85 -6.83
C ILE A 127 -7.30 -6.10 -7.14
N THR A 128 -6.64 -7.11 -7.73
CA THR A 128 -7.31 -8.29 -8.28
C THR A 128 -8.02 -9.15 -7.23
N PRO A 129 -7.39 -9.63 -6.15
CA PRO A 129 -8.07 -10.44 -5.15
C PRO A 129 -9.10 -9.65 -4.36
N VAL A 130 -8.91 -8.34 -4.16
CA VAL A 130 -9.89 -7.49 -3.46
C VAL A 130 -11.17 -7.34 -4.26
N SER A 131 -11.05 -7.04 -5.55
CA SER A 131 -12.20 -6.94 -6.43
C SER A 131 -12.94 -8.27 -6.57
N MET A 132 -12.19 -9.38 -6.71
CA MET A 132 -12.75 -10.72 -6.82
C MET A 132 -13.49 -11.15 -5.55
N VAL A 133 -12.89 -10.98 -4.37
CA VAL A 133 -13.47 -11.48 -3.11
C VAL A 133 -14.74 -10.74 -2.73
N THR A 134 -14.89 -9.46 -3.06
CA THR A 134 -16.12 -8.71 -2.81
C THR A 134 -17.31 -9.23 -3.60
N GLN A 135 -17.08 -9.91 -4.73
CA GLN A 135 -18.09 -10.58 -5.53
C GLN A 135 -18.45 -11.97 -4.97
N TRP A 136 -17.47 -12.70 -4.42
CA TRP A 136 -17.69 -14.01 -3.79
C TRP A 136 -18.41 -13.93 -2.43
N PHE A 137 -18.28 -12.81 -1.71
CA PHE A 137 -18.83 -12.60 -0.37
C PHE A 137 -19.79 -11.40 -0.31
N PRO A 138 -20.91 -11.43 -1.05
CA PRO A 138 -21.88 -10.33 -1.00
C PRO A 138 -22.55 -10.19 0.36
N ASP A 139 -22.50 -11.24 1.19
CA ASP A 139 -23.03 -11.34 2.56
C ASP A 139 -22.07 -10.76 3.62
N ARG A 140 -20.75 -10.77 3.37
CA ARG A 140 -19.70 -10.38 4.32
C ARG A 140 -18.52 -9.70 3.60
N LYS A 141 -18.80 -8.63 2.88
CA LYS A 141 -17.82 -7.94 2.04
C LYS A 141 -16.66 -7.37 2.84
N GLY A 142 -16.93 -6.83 4.04
CA GLY A 142 -15.94 -6.25 4.93
C GLY A 142 -14.99 -7.30 5.51
N LEU A 143 -15.54 -8.39 6.03
CA LEU A 143 -14.73 -9.49 6.56
C LEU A 143 -13.84 -10.09 5.46
N ALA A 144 -14.40 -10.39 4.30
CA ALA A 144 -13.67 -11.04 3.22
C ALA A 144 -12.62 -10.10 2.58
N GLY A 145 -12.98 -8.84 2.36
CA GLY A 145 -12.04 -7.80 1.93
C GLY A 145 -10.92 -7.59 2.94
N GLY A 146 -11.29 -7.45 4.22
CA GLY A 146 -10.34 -7.30 5.33
C GLY A 146 -9.39 -8.48 5.49
N LEU A 147 -9.87 -9.72 5.31
CA LEU A 147 -9.04 -10.92 5.34
C LEU A 147 -7.98 -10.91 4.22
N VAL A 148 -8.41 -10.65 3.00
CA VAL A 148 -7.51 -10.60 1.84
C VAL A 148 -6.51 -9.46 1.98
N VAL A 149 -6.98 -8.25 2.26
CA VAL A 149 -6.12 -7.08 2.42
C VAL A 149 -5.23 -7.19 3.67
N GLY A 150 -5.70 -7.88 4.72
CA GLY A 150 -4.91 -8.21 5.91
C GLY A 150 -3.65 -9.02 5.59
N GLY A 151 -3.71 -9.88 4.58
CA GLY A 151 -2.56 -10.61 4.04
C GLY A 151 -1.39 -9.69 3.65
N PHE A 152 -1.67 -8.52 3.09
CA PHE A 152 -0.63 -7.53 2.74
C PHE A 152 0.16 -7.06 3.98
N GLY A 153 -0.53 -6.68 5.06
CA GLY A 153 0.14 -6.26 6.30
C GLY A 153 0.86 -7.42 6.99
N LEU A 154 0.26 -8.61 6.98
CA LEU A 154 0.86 -9.81 7.54
C LEU A 154 2.11 -10.23 6.75
N GLY A 155 2.12 -10.06 5.42
CA GLY A 155 3.28 -10.29 4.57
C GLY A 155 4.47 -9.42 4.94
N ALA A 156 4.24 -8.13 5.16
CA ALA A 156 5.26 -7.22 5.66
C ALA A 156 5.80 -7.66 7.03
N PHE A 157 4.92 -8.01 7.96
CA PHE A 157 5.32 -8.48 9.29
C PHE A 157 6.19 -9.74 9.21
N ILE A 158 5.75 -10.77 8.46
CA ILE A 158 6.51 -12.01 8.28
C ILE A 158 7.88 -11.71 7.66
N TYR A 159 7.92 -10.90 6.63
CA TYR A 159 9.15 -10.56 5.92
C TYR A 159 10.15 -9.83 6.84
N ASN A 160 9.68 -8.86 7.61
CA ASN A 160 10.48 -8.14 8.60
C ASN A 160 11.03 -9.03 9.71
N GLN A 161 10.30 -10.09 10.07
CA GLN A 161 10.77 -11.04 11.10
C GLN A 161 11.73 -12.08 10.53
N TRP A 162 11.56 -12.49 9.27
CA TRP A 162 12.32 -13.60 8.71
C TRP A 162 13.64 -13.17 8.08
N ILE A 163 13.62 -12.13 7.23
CA ILE A 163 14.79 -11.71 6.46
C ILE A 163 15.99 -11.32 7.34
N PRO A 164 15.83 -10.52 8.42
CA PRO A 164 16.96 -10.18 9.29
C PRO A 164 17.58 -11.38 10.04
N ARG A 165 16.91 -12.54 10.05
CA ARG A 165 17.43 -13.77 10.66
C ARG A 165 18.21 -14.65 9.68
N LEU A 166 18.18 -14.36 8.39
CA LEU A 166 19.01 -15.07 7.41
C LEU A 166 20.48 -14.72 7.66
N HIS A 167 21.33 -15.73 7.86
CA HIS A 167 22.70 -15.56 8.38
C HIS A 167 23.51 -14.52 7.57
N GLY A 168 23.53 -14.61 6.25
CA GLY A 168 24.27 -13.65 5.42
C GLY A 168 23.72 -12.22 5.49
N PHE A 169 22.37 -12.07 5.47
CA PHE A 169 21.73 -10.75 5.58
C PHE A 169 21.89 -10.16 6.99
N HIS A 170 21.82 -10.99 8.02
CA HIS A 170 22.07 -10.54 9.39
C HIS A 170 23.46 -9.97 9.56
N ALA A 171 24.50 -10.68 9.06
CA ALA A 171 25.87 -10.18 9.08
C ALA A 171 26.00 -8.83 8.33
N ALA A 172 25.43 -8.73 7.13
CA ALA A 172 25.44 -7.49 6.35
C ALA A 172 24.76 -6.33 7.09
N ALA A 173 23.63 -6.58 7.76
CA ALA A 173 22.93 -5.57 8.55
C ALA A 173 23.76 -5.10 9.75
N VAL A 174 24.38 -6.02 10.49
CA VAL A 174 25.25 -5.70 11.64
C VAL A 174 26.48 -4.90 11.19
N HIS A 175 27.13 -5.31 10.09
CA HIS A 175 28.28 -4.59 9.54
C HIS A 175 27.88 -3.17 9.07
N ALA A 176 26.72 -3.02 8.44
CA ALA A 176 26.21 -1.71 8.02
C ALA A 176 25.94 -0.79 9.23
N ASP A 177 25.30 -1.31 10.28
CA ASP A 177 25.03 -0.56 11.50
C ASP A 177 26.34 -0.13 12.19
N GLY A 178 27.30 -1.04 12.29
CA GLY A 178 28.62 -0.77 12.85
C GLY A 178 29.39 0.31 12.09
N PHE A 179 29.35 0.26 10.75
CA PHE A 179 29.96 1.25 9.87
C PHE A 179 29.34 2.64 10.07
N LEU A 180 28.01 2.71 10.04
CA LEU A 180 27.30 3.99 10.21
C LEU A 180 27.47 4.58 11.61
N ALA A 181 27.51 3.74 12.65
CA ALA A 181 27.79 4.18 14.02
C ALA A 181 29.22 4.78 14.14
N ALA A 182 30.23 4.10 13.60
CA ALA A 182 31.61 4.61 13.59
C ALA A 182 31.73 5.94 12.83
N ARG A 183 31.09 6.05 11.66
CA ARG A 183 31.07 7.28 10.86
C ARG A 183 30.39 8.44 11.63
N THR A 184 29.29 8.13 12.30
CA THR A 184 28.56 9.15 13.11
C THR A 184 29.39 9.60 14.30
N ALA A 185 30.08 8.68 14.98
CA ALA A 185 30.95 8.99 16.10
C ALA A 185 32.14 9.88 15.69
N ALA A 186 32.80 9.57 14.55
CA ALA A 186 33.88 10.40 13.99
C ALA A 186 33.38 11.82 13.68
N LYS A 187 32.21 11.96 13.07
CA LYS A 187 31.58 13.25 12.79
C LYS A 187 31.27 14.03 14.07
N ALA A 188 30.75 13.36 15.10
CA ALA A 188 30.46 14.00 16.40
C ALA A 188 31.74 14.46 17.13
N ALA A 189 32.82 13.70 16.98
CA ALA A 189 34.15 14.04 17.52
C ALA A 189 34.89 15.12 16.70
N GLY A 190 34.35 15.54 15.55
CA GLY A 190 35.03 16.47 14.63
C GLY A 190 36.28 15.90 13.96
N THR A 191 36.43 14.58 13.95
CA THR A 191 37.55 13.87 13.34
C THR A 191 37.18 13.37 11.94
N ALA A 192 38.20 13.23 11.06
CA ALA A 192 38.00 12.58 9.77
C ALA A 192 37.64 11.12 9.98
N PHE A 193 36.64 10.63 9.25
CA PHE A 193 36.28 9.21 9.25
C PHE A 193 37.31 8.42 8.44
N ASP A 194 38.04 7.49 9.09
CA ASP A 194 38.99 6.62 8.44
C ASP A 194 38.47 5.16 8.43
N PRO A 195 38.08 4.62 7.27
CA PRO A 195 37.65 3.23 7.14
C PRO A 195 38.68 2.19 7.57
N ALA A 196 40.00 2.51 7.53
CA ALA A 196 41.05 1.61 7.94
C ALA A 196 41.08 1.33 9.46
N THR A 197 40.42 2.17 10.27
CA THR A 197 40.33 2.00 11.72
C THR A 197 39.15 1.12 12.17
N LEU A 198 38.34 0.64 11.21
CA LEU A 198 37.15 -0.14 11.52
C LEU A 198 37.53 -1.55 12.01
N THR A 199 36.79 -2.02 13.00
CA THR A 199 36.84 -3.42 13.42
C THR A 199 36.15 -4.33 12.39
N VAL A 200 36.42 -5.64 12.46
CA VAL A 200 35.77 -6.63 11.56
C VAL A 200 34.25 -6.50 11.56
N ALA A 201 33.64 -6.25 12.73
CA ALA A 201 32.20 -6.05 12.87
C ALA A 201 31.68 -4.72 12.32
N GLN A 202 32.56 -3.81 11.92
CA GLN A 202 32.24 -2.51 11.33
C GLN A 202 32.61 -2.43 9.85
N THR A 203 33.26 -3.49 9.32
CA THR A 203 33.73 -3.52 7.94
C THR A 203 32.68 -4.17 7.06
N PHE A 204 32.15 -3.39 6.12
CA PHE A 204 31.18 -3.89 5.14
C PHE A 204 31.93 -4.43 3.90
N THR A 205 31.64 -5.67 3.54
CA THR A 205 32.40 -6.42 2.52
C THR A 205 31.59 -6.66 1.24
N THR A 206 32.26 -7.11 0.17
CA THR A 206 31.59 -7.55 -1.06
C THR A 206 30.68 -8.77 -0.84
N ALA A 207 30.99 -9.60 0.15
CA ALA A 207 30.11 -10.71 0.56
C ALA A 207 28.78 -10.20 1.14
N ASP A 208 28.80 -9.10 1.88
CA ASP A 208 27.60 -8.46 2.43
C ASP A 208 26.73 -7.90 1.31
N ILE A 209 27.34 -7.26 0.31
CA ILE A 209 26.61 -6.82 -0.89
C ILE A 209 25.92 -8.02 -1.56
N GLY A 210 26.68 -9.11 -1.76
CA GLY A 210 26.16 -10.35 -2.34
C GLY A 210 24.98 -10.92 -1.54
N ALA A 211 25.06 -10.92 -0.21
CA ALA A 211 24.00 -11.39 0.66
C ALA A 211 22.72 -10.54 0.53
N VAL A 212 22.82 -9.22 0.47
CA VAL A 212 21.67 -8.31 0.25
C VAL A 212 21.05 -8.56 -1.13
N MET A 213 21.86 -8.68 -2.18
CA MET A 213 21.35 -8.95 -3.54
C MET A 213 20.70 -10.34 -3.65
N GLN A 214 21.24 -11.36 -2.99
CA GLN A 214 20.64 -12.69 -2.93
C GLN A 214 19.26 -12.67 -2.28
N VAL A 215 19.01 -11.82 -1.28
CA VAL A 215 17.69 -11.68 -0.68
C VAL A 215 16.68 -11.16 -1.68
N PHE A 216 17.01 -10.18 -2.53
CA PHE A 216 16.13 -9.73 -3.61
C PHE A 216 15.80 -10.85 -4.59
N ILE A 217 16.83 -11.60 -5.04
CA ILE A 217 16.65 -12.71 -5.99
C ILE A 217 15.80 -13.81 -5.37
N ALA A 218 16.17 -14.30 -4.18
CA ALA A 218 15.45 -15.37 -3.49
C ALA A 218 14.00 -14.98 -3.21
N SER A 219 13.77 -13.76 -2.72
CA SER A 219 12.42 -13.24 -2.49
C SER A 219 11.61 -13.19 -3.78
N GLY A 220 12.19 -12.69 -4.87
CA GLY A 220 11.53 -12.63 -6.16
C GLY A 220 11.12 -14.02 -6.66
N LEU A 221 12.00 -15.03 -6.54
CA LEU A 221 11.69 -16.41 -6.89
C LEU A 221 10.58 -17.01 -6.01
N VAL A 222 10.62 -16.78 -4.71
CA VAL A 222 9.55 -17.21 -3.78
C VAL A 222 8.22 -16.54 -4.16
N PHE A 223 8.22 -15.24 -4.45
CA PHE A 223 7.01 -14.52 -4.85
C PHE A 223 6.46 -15.04 -6.18
N LEU A 224 7.31 -15.40 -7.15
CA LEU A 224 6.89 -16.04 -8.40
C LEU A 224 6.23 -17.39 -8.11
N ILE A 225 6.89 -18.29 -7.38
CA ILE A 225 6.38 -19.64 -7.14
C ILE A 225 5.08 -19.59 -6.35
N VAL A 226 5.10 -18.95 -5.17
CA VAL A 226 3.96 -18.92 -4.25
C VAL A 226 2.81 -18.09 -4.81
N GLY A 227 3.12 -16.91 -5.33
CA GLY A 227 2.10 -15.99 -5.83
C GLY A 227 1.46 -16.46 -7.13
N LEU A 228 2.21 -17.02 -8.09
CA LEU A 228 1.63 -17.57 -9.33
C LEU A 228 0.78 -18.80 -9.05
N THR A 229 1.21 -19.68 -8.13
CA THR A 229 0.41 -20.84 -7.69
C THR A 229 -0.92 -20.38 -7.11
N ALA A 230 -0.90 -19.40 -6.21
CA ALA A 230 -2.11 -18.85 -5.60
C ALA A 230 -2.99 -18.12 -6.64
N ALA A 231 -2.41 -17.28 -7.49
CA ALA A 231 -3.13 -16.54 -8.54
C ALA A 231 -3.80 -17.48 -9.57
N SER A 232 -3.23 -18.67 -9.82
CA SER A 232 -3.80 -19.66 -10.71
C SER A 232 -5.18 -20.17 -10.27
N LEU A 233 -5.51 -20.06 -8.99
CA LEU A 233 -6.79 -20.45 -8.41
C LEU A 233 -7.88 -19.37 -8.56
N PHE A 234 -7.54 -18.17 -9.01
CA PHE A 234 -8.49 -17.06 -9.11
C PHE A 234 -9.56 -17.33 -10.17
N ARG A 235 -10.80 -17.13 -9.77
CA ARG A 235 -11.99 -17.25 -10.63
C ARG A 235 -13.07 -16.30 -10.14
N ASN A 236 -13.80 -15.69 -11.06
CA ASN A 236 -15.02 -14.97 -10.72
C ASN A 236 -16.13 -15.95 -10.29
N PRO A 237 -17.04 -15.51 -9.42
CA PRO A 237 -18.24 -16.32 -9.15
C PRO A 237 -19.06 -16.50 -10.43
N PRO A 238 -19.73 -17.65 -10.61
CA PRO A 238 -20.61 -17.87 -11.76
C PRO A 238 -21.79 -16.89 -11.73
N ASP A 239 -22.32 -16.57 -12.91
CA ASP A 239 -23.46 -15.69 -13.05
C ASP A 239 -24.64 -16.19 -12.20
N GLY A 240 -25.26 -15.25 -11.44
CA GLY A 240 -26.35 -15.57 -10.54
C GLY A 240 -25.95 -16.33 -9.26
N TYR A 241 -24.67 -16.30 -8.85
CA TYR A 241 -24.18 -16.92 -7.63
C TYR A 241 -24.98 -16.46 -6.40
N PRO A 242 -25.74 -17.37 -5.72
CA PRO A 242 -26.57 -17.00 -4.58
C PRO A 242 -25.69 -16.89 -3.32
N PRO A 243 -25.83 -15.84 -2.51
CA PRO A 243 -25.18 -15.80 -1.21
C PRO A 243 -25.74 -16.92 -0.31
N PRO A 244 -24.88 -17.63 0.44
CA PRO A 244 -25.33 -18.64 1.37
C PRO A 244 -26.30 -18.07 2.40
N GLY A 245 -27.43 -18.77 2.63
CA GLY A 245 -28.42 -18.40 3.67
C GLY A 245 -29.49 -17.37 3.27
N ARG A 246 -29.44 -16.77 2.11
CA ARG A 246 -30.54 -15.97 1.58
C ARG A 246 -31.35 -16.76 0.55
N ARG A 247 -32.63 -16.99 0.86
CA ARG A 247 -33.61 -17.40 -0.17
C ARG A 247 -33.53 -16.38 -1.32
N ARG A 248 -33.56 -16.88 -2.53
CA ARG A 248 -33.64 -16.11 -3.78
C ARG A 248 -34.85 -15.18 -3.75
N THR A 249 -34.78 -14.10 -3.02
CA THR A 249 -35.68 -12.97 -3.26
C THR A 249 -35.23 -12.38 -4.58
N ALA A 250 -36.08 -12.45 -5.57
CA ALA A 250 -35.88 -12.15 -6.99
C ALA A 250 -35.55 -10.67 -7.29
N MET A 251 -34.95 -9.94 -6.37
CA MET A 251 -34.63 -8.52 -6.47
C MET A 251 -33.28 -8.16 -5.85
N THR A 252 -32.23 -8.91 -6.14
CA THR A 252 -30.93 -8.26 -6.18
C THR A 252 -30.90 -7.45 -7.47
N SER A 253 -31.22 -6.18 -7.30
CA SER A 253 -31.33 -5.13 -8.30
C SER A 253 -30.48 -5.38 -9.54
N ALA A 254 -31.10 -5.22 -10.71
CA ALA A 254 -30.47 -5.11 -12.03
C ALA A 254 -29.44 -3.97 -12.15
N TRP A 255 -29.11 -3.28 -11.04
CA TRP A 255 -28.13 -2.21 -10.99
C TRP A 255 -26.74 -2.80 -10.72
N GLY A 256 -25.94 -2.94 -11.81
CA GLY A 256 -24.58 -3.45 -11.73
C GLY A 256 -23.57 -2.48 -11.13
N GLY A 257 -23.87 -1.19 -11.06
CA GLY A 257 -22.98 -0.14 -10.56
C GLY A 257 -22.67 0.94 -11.60
N TYR A 258 -21.94 1.95 -11.18
CA TYR A 258 -21.45 3.02 -12.05
C TYR A 258 -20.28 2.56 -12.91
N SER A 259 -20.31 2.91 -14.20
CA SER A 259 -19.11 2.86 -15.02
C SER A 259 -18.05 3.83 -14.46
N PRO A 260 -16.76 3.67 -14.76
CA PRO A 260 -15.71 4.55 -14.23
C PRO A 260 -15.93 6.03 -14.55
N SER A 261 -16.38 6.35 -15.76
CA SER A 261 -16.73 7.72 -16.14
C SER A 261 -17.91 8.29 -15.35
N GLN A 262 -18.91 7.47 -15.09
CA GLN A 262 -20.03 7.84 -14.22
C GLN A 262 -19.58 7.99 -12.76
N ALA A 263 -18.75 7.10 -12.26
CA ALA A 263 -18.21 7.17 -10.91
C ALA A 263 -17.46 8.47 -10.68
N LEU A 264 -16.57 8.85 -11.60
CA LEU A 264 -15.83 10.13 -11.58
C LEU A 264 -16.73 11.38 -11.65
N ALA A 265 -17.95 11.25 -12.18
CA ALA A 265 -18.93 12.33 -12.20
C ALA A 265 -19.75 12.43 -10.89
N THR A 266 -19.55 11.51 -9.93
CA THR A 266 -20.29 11.48 -8.67
C THR A 266 -19.50 12.09 -7.52
N PRO A 267 -20.12 12.87 -6.61
CA PRO A 267 -19.43 13.35 -5.41
C PRO A 267 -18.99 12.19 -4.47
N GLN A 268 -19.70 11.05 -4.52
CA GLN A 268 -19.36 9.87 -3.74
C GLN A 268 -17.94 9.36 -4.01
N PHE A 269 -17.50 9.38 -5.26
CA PHE A 269 -16.14 8.99 -5.63
C PHE A 269 -15.10 9.84 -4.88
N TYR A 270 -15.23 11.16 -4.93
CA TYR A 270 -14.29 12.08 -4.28
C TYR A 270 -14.34 12.01 -2.76
N LEU A 271 -15.55 11.79 -2.20
CA LEU A 271 -15.71 11.59 -0.76
C LEU A 271 -15.04 10.30 -0.27
N LEU A 272 -15.15 9.19 -1.02
CA LEU A 272 -14.45 7.93 -0.71
C LEU A 272 -12.94 8.11 -0.85
N TRP A 273 -12.49 8.76 -1.90
CA TRP A 273 -11.08 9.06 -2.13
C TRP A 273 -10.49 9.90 -0.99
N LEU A 274 -11.19 10.97 -0.59
CA LEU A 274 -10.75 11.87 0.48
C LEU A 274 -10.72 11.16 1.84
N GLN A 275 -11.72 10.33 2.13
CA GLN A 275 -11.75 9.53 3.36
C GLN A 275 -10.56 8.57 3.45
N LEU A 276 -10.25 7.87 2.34
CA LEU A 276 -9.08 7.00 2.30
C LEU A 276 -7.78 7.81 2.43
N PHE A 277 -7.67 8.94 1.73
CA PHE A 277 -6.51 9.84 1.79
C PHE A 277 -6.22 10.30 3.21
N VAL A 278 -7.24 10.82 3.92
CA VAL A 278 -7.09 11.32 5.30
C VAL A 278 -6.75 10.19 6.27
N ASN A 279 -7.39 9.03 6.14
CA ASN A 279 -7.06 7.87 6.98
C ASN A 279 -5.60 7.42 6.76
N VAL A 280 -5.18 7.33 5.51
CA VAL A 280 -3.86 6.82 5.14
C VAL A 280 -2.76 7.82 5.46
N ILE A 281 -2.97 9.12 5.22
CA ILE A 281 -1.93 10.13 5.50
C ILE A 281 -1.59 10.17 6.99
N ALA A 282 -2.59 10.06 7.87
CA ALA A 282 -2.38 9.97 9.31
C ALA A 282 -1.54 8.74 9.68
N GLY A 283 -1.92 7.56 9.16
CA GLY A 283 -1.21 6.32 9.43
C GLY A 283 0.20 6.26 8.85
N VAL A 284 0.38 6.68 7.58
CA VAL A 284 1.70 6.65 6.92
C VAL A 284 2.66 7.65 7.56
N THR A 285 2.18 8.81 7.98
CA THR A 285 2.99 9.78 8.71
C THR A 285 3.56 9.19 10.00
N ILE A 286 2.74 8.44 10.74
CA ILE A 286 3.21 7.72 11.94
C ILE A 286 4.14 6.58 11.56
N ILE A 287 3.80 5.75 10.58
CA ILE A 287 4.62 4.60 10.16
C ILE A 287 6.02 5.04 9.74
N SER A 288 6.13 6.11 8.95
CA SER A 288 7.44 6.59 8.46
C SER A 288 8.30 7.23 9.55
N ASN A 289 7.70 7.74 10.63
CA ASN A 289 8.41 8.52 11.64
C ASN A 289 8.27 7.96 13.07
N ALA A 290 7.69 6.75 13.22
CA ALA A 290 7.36 6.19 14.52
C ALA A 290 8.55 6.13 15.48
N VAL A 291 9.72 5.70 14.98
CA VAL A 291 10.93 5.61 15.80
C VAL A 291 11.37 7.01 16.24
N CYS A 292 11.37 7.98 15.33
CA CYS A 292 11.74 9.38 15.65
C CYS A 292 10.76 10.00 16.67
N ILE A 293 9.45 9.81 16.45
CA ILE A 293 8.40 10.29 17.35
C ILE A 293 8.54 9.68 18.75
N LEU A 294 8.71 8.37 18.82
CA LEU A 294 8.87 7.68 20.10
C LEU A 294 10.17 8.03 20.79
N THR A 295 11.29 8.19 20.06
CA THR A 295 12.56 8.67 20.62
C THR A 295 12.40 10.08 21.18
N ASP A 296 11.72 10.97 20.45
CA ASP A 296 11.48 12.34 20.90
C ASP A 296 10.58 12.41 22.16
N LEU A 297 9.52 11.60 22.21
CA LEU A 297 8.61 11.56 23.36
C LEU A 297 9.22 10.89 24.60
N THR A 298 9.87 9.72 24.41
CA THR A 298 10.32 8.88 25.54
C THR A 298 11.77 9.12 25.94
N LYS A 299 12.53 9.87 25.13
CA LYS A 299 13.99 10.10 25.28
C LYS A 299 14.84 8.83 25.30
N LEU A 300 14.26 7.70 24.83
CA LEU A 300 14.99 6.44 24.68
C LEU A 300 15.70 6.39 23.33
N SER A 301 16.72 5.55 23.22
CA SER A 301 17.45 5.40 21.97
C SER A 301 16.63 4.73 20.87
N ALA A 302 16.86 5.10 19.61
CA ALA A 302 16.21 4.50 18.45
C ALA A 302 16.45 2.97 18.38
N ALA A 303 17.62 2.51 18.79
CA ALA A 303 17.97 1.08 18.84
C ALA A 303 17.09 0.27 19.79
N ALA A 304 16.64 0.88 20.90
CA ALA A 304 15.70 0.23 21.83
C ALA A 304 14.26 0.22 21.28
N ILE A 305 13.87 1.23 20.53
CA ILE A 305 12.49 1.44 20.05
C ILE A 305 12.20 0.65 18.76
N ALA A 306 13.13 0.60 17.82
CA ALA A 306 12.90 0.05 16.49
C ALA A 306 12.41 -1.41 16.47
N PRO A 307 12.97 -2.35 17.27
CA PRO A 307 12.47 -3.72 17.32
C PRO A 307 11.03 -3.82 17.85
N LEU A 308 10.69 -2.99 18.85
CA LEU A 308 9.35 -2.97 19.44
C LEU A 308 8.32 -2.40 18.46
N PHE A 309 8.68 -1.35 17.73
CA PHE A 309 7.84 -0.84 16.65
C PHE A 309 7.61 -1.89 15.56
N GLY A 310 8.63 -2.67 15.21
CA GLY A 310 8.50 -3.80 14.27
C GLY A 310 7.43 -4.81 14.71
N LEU A 311 7.35 -5.13 16.00
CA LEU A 311 6.30 -5.99 16.55
C LEU A 311 4.92 -5.34 16.51
N VAL A 312 4.83 -4.06 16.86
CA VAL A 312 3.58 -3.30 16.88
C VAL A 312 2.99 -3.15 15.47
N SER A 313 3.80 -3.20 14.42
CA SER A 313 3.32 -3.10 13.03
C SER A 313 2.27 -4.15 12.64
N ILE A 314 2.20 -5.29 13.34
CA ILE A 314 1.17 -6.32 13.13
C ILE A 314 -0.25 -5.77 13.30
N PHE A 315 -0.44 -4.74 14.15
CA PHE A 315 -1.75 -4.15 14.37
C PHE A 315 -2.34 -3.51 13.11
N ASN A 316 -1.50 -3.08 12.16
CA ASN A 316 -2.00 -2.64 10.86
C ASN A 316 -2.66 -3.77 10.07
N ALA A 317 -2.11 -4.98 10.10
CA ALA A 317 -2.71 -6.16 9.49
C ALA A 317 -4.00 -6.58 10.20
N LEU A 318 -3.98 -6.65 11.53
CA LEU A 318 -5.14 -6.99 12.35
C LEU A 318 -6.27 -5.98 12.15
N GLY A 319 -5.95 -4.70 12.03
CA GLY A 319 -6.91 -3.63 11.77
C GLY A 319 -7.71 -3.85 10.50
N ARG A 320 -7.07 -4.30 9.43
CA ARG A 320 -7.74 -4.60 8.16
C ARG A 320 -8.82 -5.66 8.31
N LEU A 321 -8.53 -6.72 9.05
CA LEU A 321 -9.47 -7.81 9.31
C LEU A 321 -10.57 -7.39 10.28
N LEU A 322 -10.21 -6.82 11.43
CA LEU A 322 -11.13 -6.49 12.50
C LEU A 322 -12.15 -5.40 12.07
N TRP A 323 -11.67 -4.28 11.55
CA TRP A 323 -12.54 -3.20 11.10
C TRP A 323 -13.34 -3.56 9.85
N GLY A 324 -12.78 -4.39 8.97
CA GLY A 324 -13.53 -5.00 7.87
C GLY A 324 -14.73 -5.80 8.38
N ALA A 325 -14.52 -6.66 9.37
CA ALA A 325 -15.58 -7.45 9.99
C ALA A 325 -16.60 -6.58 10.77
N ILE A 326 -16.11 -5.55 11.47
CA ILE A 326 -16.96 -4.59 12.20
C ILE A 326 -17.84 -3.82 11.21
N SER A 327 -17.29 -3.43 10.05
CA SER A 327 -18.04 -2.68 9.03
C SER A 327 -19.25 -3.45 8.47
N ASP A 328 -19.19 -4.77 8.46
CA ASP A 328 -20.33 -5.61 8.05
C ASP A 328 -21.50 -5.54 9.05
N ARG A 329 -21.24 -5.14 10.31
CA ARG A 329 -22.27 -5.05 11.38
C ARG A 329 -22.80 -3.64 11.54
N ILE A 330 -21.91 -2.64 11.68
CA ILE A 330 -22.31 -1.25 11.97
C ILE A 330 -22.40 -0.37 10.73
N GLY A 331 -21.98 -0.89 9.57
CA GLY A 331 -21.93 -0.18 8.30
C GLY A 331 -20.66 0.68 8.11
N CYS A 332 -20.31 0.91 6.86
CA CYS A 332 -19.04 1.57 6.50
C CYS A 332 -18.95 3.02 7.00
N ASN A 333 -20.07 3.76 7.01
CA ASN A 333 -20.10 5.14 7.45
C ASN A 333 -19.72 5.27 8.93
N HIS A 334 -20.35 4.50 9.80
CA HIS A 334 -20.05 4.52 11.24
C HIS A 334 -18.65 4.01 11.53
N THR A 335 -18.18 3.01 10.73
CA THR A 335 -16.82 2.49 10.85
C THR A 335 -15.79 3.56 10.55
N PHE A 336 -15.90 4.29 9.42
CA PHE A 336 -14.96 5.36 9.10
C PHE A 336 -15.00 6.52 10.10
N ALA A 337 -16.18 6.89 10.59
CA ALA A 337 -16.31 7.89 11.65
C ALA A 337 -15.57 7.45 12.92
N ALA A 338 -15.75 6.19 13.34
CA ALA A 338 -15.06 5.63 14.49
C ALA A 338 -13.52 5.60 14.28
N LEU A 339 -13.07 5.20 13.09
CA LEU A 339 -11.64 5.23 12.74
C LEU A 339 -11.03 6.63 12.92
N PHE A 340 -11.71 7.66 12.42
CA PHE A 340 -11.23 9.04 12.52
C PHE A 340 -11.21 9.54 13.96
N VAL A 341 -12.28 9.30 14.73
CA VAL A 341 -12.36 9.72 16.15
C VAL A 341 -11.29 9.03 16.98
N ILE A 342 -11.17 7.69 16.85
CA ILE A 342 -10.20 6.92 17.64
C ILE A 342 -8.77 7.35 17.30
N GLN A 343 -8.44 7.51 16.01
CA GLN A 343 -7.12 7.99 15.62
C GLN A 343 -6.83 9.39 16.15
N ALA A 344 -7.79 10.32 16.03
CA ALA A 344 -7.62 11.71 16.48
C ALA A 344 -7.39 11.78 17.99
N VAL A 345 -8.23 11.09 18.77
CA VAL A 345 -8.08 11.04 20.23
C VAL A 345 -6.75 10.41 20.61
N THR A 346 -6.38 9.30 19.97
CA THR A 346 -5.13 8.59 20.28
C THR A 346 -3.91 9.44 19.91
N LEU A 347 -3.93 10.21 18.81
CA LEU A 347 -2.85 11.14 18.46
C LEU A 347 -2.68 12.26 19.49
N LEU A 348 -3.79 12.83 20.00
CA LEU A 348 -3.74 13.84 21.06
C LEU A 348 -3.20 13.27 22.37
N LEU A 349 -3.56 12.04 22.70
CA LEU A 349 -3.03 11.37 23.88
C LEU A 349 -1.54 11.06 23.71
N LEU A 350 -1.14 10.53 22.55
CA LEU A 350 0.25 10.20 22.25
C LEU A 350 1.19 11.40 22.39
N ALA A 351 0.74 12.59 22.00
CA ALA A 351 1.54 13.81 22.11
C ALA A 351 1.97 14.16 23.56
N ASN A 352 1.29 13.59 24.56
CA ASN A 352 1.56 13.82 25.98
C ASN A 352 2.08 12.55 26.71
N MET A 353 2.43 11.50 25.98
CA MET A 353 2.93 10.25 26.56
C MET A 353 4.46 10.25 26.55
N HIS A 354 5.06 10.12 27.73
CA HIS A 354 6.51 10.08 27.89
C HIS A 354 7.04 8.69 28.27
N GLU A 355 6.15 7.76 28.55
CA GLU A 355 6.50 6.35 28.84
C GLU A 355 6.36 5.48 27.58
N LEU A 356 7.30 4.53 27.41
CA LEU A 356 7.41 3.72 26.22
C LEU A 356 6.18 2.82 25.97
N ILE A 357 5.70 2.14 27.00
CA ILE A 357 4.63 1.14 26.85
C ILE A 357 3.30 1.80 26.46
N PRO A 358 2.81 2.86 27.14
CA PRO A 358 1.63 3.59 26.71
C PRO A 358 1.77 4.21 25.31
N ALA A 359 2.94 4.76 24.97
CA ALA A 359 3.19 5.34 23.65
C ALA A 359 3.16 4.27 22.55
N LEU A 360 3.76 3.10 22.76
CA LEU A 360 3.66 1.96 21.82
C LEU A 360 2.22 1.45 21.68
N ALA A 361 1.46 1.39 22.77
CA ALA A 361 0.05 1.02 22.73
C ALA A 361 -0.78 2.03 21.91
N ALA A 362 -0.52 3.33 22.06
CA ALA A 362 -1.16 4.37 21.25
C ALA A 362 -0.80 4.20 19.76
N VAL A 363 0.47 3.97 19.43
CA VAL A 363 0.90 3.69 18.06
C VAL A 363 0.20 2.44 17.52
N ALA A 364 0.07 1.37 18.30
CA ALA A 364 -0.65 0.16 17.90
C ALA A 364 -2.11 0.46 17.53
N VAL A 365 -2.81 1.28 18.30
CA VAL A 365 -4.19 1.71 18.02
C VAL A 365 -4.27 2.53 16.74
N ILE A 366 -3.34 3.47 16.51
CA ILE A 366 -3.29 4.25 15.28
C ILE A 366 -3.08 3.34 14.07
N LEU A 367 -2.16 2.37 14.16
CA LEU A 367 -1.91 1.40 13.10
C LEU A 367 -3.12 0.49 12.84
N LEU A 368 -3.81 0.07 13.91
CA LEU A 368 -5.05 -0.70 13.81
C LEU A 368 -6.13 0.07 13.04
N CYS A 369 -6.28 1.34 13.31
CA CYS A 369 -7.25 2.20 12.64
C CYS A 369 -6.84 2.52 11.19
N CYS A 370 -5.57 2.78 10.95
CA CYS A 370 -5.04 2.99 9.60
C CYS A 370 -5.30 1.76 8.72
N GLY A 371 -4.98 0.56 9.22
CA GLY A 371 -5.30 -0.70 8.54
C GLY A 371 -6.81 -0.86 8.31
N GLY A 372 -7.63 -0.44 9.27
CA GLY A 372 -9.09 -0.49 9.20
C GLY A 372 -9.67 0.24 8.01
N GLY A 373 -9.12 1.38 7.63
CA GLY A 373 -9.52 2.10 6.41
C GLY A 373 -9.36 1.26 5.15
N PHE A 374 -8.23 0.57 5.00
CA PHE A 374 -8.00 -0.34 3.88
C PHE A 374 -8.92 -1.57 3.90
N GLY A 375 -9.23 -2.11 5.09
CA GLY A 375 -10.14 -3.26 5.23
C GLY A 375 -11.60 -2.91 4.92
N THR A 376 -12.04 -1.69 5.25
CA THR A 376 -13.42 -1.23 5.10
C THR A 376 -13.69 -0.62 3.73
N MET A 377 -12.71 0.04 3.10
CA MET A 377 -12.91 0.79 1.85
C MET A 377 -13.44 -0.05 0.68
N PRO A 378 -13.01 -1.32 0.45
CA PRO A 378 -13.58 -2.15 -0.62
C PRO A 378 -15.11 -2.33 -0.48
N SER A 379 -15.58 -2.55 0.75
CA SER A 379 -17.02 -2.69 1.04
C SER A 379 -17.75 -1.37 0.83
N PHE A 380 -17.14 -0.26 1.20
CA PHE A 380 -17.71 1.07 1.03
C PHE A 380 -17.81 1.44 -0.45
N ASN A 381 -16.74 1.20 -1.22
CA ASN A 381 -16.75 1.37 -2.68
C ASN A 381 -17.87 0.52 -3.31
N ALA A 382 -17.93 -0.77 -2.98
CA ALA A 382 -18.97 -1.66 -3.50
C ALA A 382 -20.40 -1.22 -3.12
N ALA A 383 -20.57 -0.58 -1.96
CA ALA A 383 -21.87 -0.08 -1.51
C ALA A 383 -22.31 1.20 -2.24
N CYS A 384 -21.36 2.07 -2.60
CA CYS A 384 -21.63 3.36 -3.24
C CYS A 384 -21.57 3.30 -4.76
N LEU A 385 -20.60 2.60 -5.32
CA LEU A 385 -20.32 2.58 -6.77
C LEU A 385 -20.70 1.27 -7.46
N GLY A 386 -21.06 0.23 -6.69
CA GLY A 386 -21.41 -1.09 -7.21
C GLY A 386 -20.20 -2.01 -7.41
N THR A 387 -20.48 -3.23 -7.93
CA THR A 387 -19.45 -4.27 -8.06
C THR A 387 -19.08 -4.61 -9.50
N GLN A 388 -19.82 -4.11 -10.49
CA GLN A 388 -19.60 -4.45 -11.91
C GLN A 388 -18.23 -3.96 -12.42
N PHE A 389 -17.82 -2.75 -12.04
CA PHE A 389 -16.53 -2.16 -12.39
C PHE A 389 -15.68 -1.97 -11.13
N MET A 390 -15.73 -2.95 -10.24
CA MET A 390 -15.06 -2.87 -8.93
C MET A 390 -13.56 -2.70 -9.07
N GLY A 391 -12.94 -3.35 -10.05
CA GLY A 391 -11.50 -3.29 -10.29
C GLY A 391 -11.05 -1.86 -10.56
N LEU A 392 -11.60 -1.22 -11.57
CA LEU A 392 -11.16 0.13 -11.95
C LEU A 392 -11.63 1.20 -10.96
N ASN A 393 -12.89 1.16 -10.50
CA ASN A 393 -13.40 2.16 -9.57
C ASN A 393 -12.61 2.16 -8.24
N TYR A 394 -12.30 0.99 -7.70
CA TYR A 394 -11.51 0.89 -6.49
C TYR A 394 -10.03 1.19 -6.73
N GLY A 395 -9.48 0.78 -7.88
CA GLY A 395 -8.12 1.14 -8.28
C GLY A 395 -7.90 2.66 -8.35
N LEU A 396 -8.88 3.40 -8.89
CA LEU A 396 -8.85 4.86 -8.90
C LEU A 396 -8.91 5.46 -7.48
N ILE A 397 -9.72 4.88 -6.57
CA ILE A 397 -9.77 5.32 -5.17
C ILE A 397 -8.43 5.06 -4.46
N LEU A 398 -7.76 3.94 -4.75
CA LEU A 398 -6.47 3.61 -4.17
C LEU A 398 -5.34 4.59 -4.55
N SER A 399 -5.51 5.41 -5.60
CA SER A 399 -4.56 6.50 -5.87
C SER A 399 -4.43 7.48 -4.69
N ALA A 400 -5.45 7.58 -3.83
CA ALA A 400 -5.40 8.31 -2.56
C ALA A 400 -4.25 7.82 -1.66
N TRP A 401 -4.02 6.51 -1.61
CA TRP A 401 -2.90 5.93 -0.89
C TRP A 401 -1.54 6.33 -1.49
N GLY A 402 -1.39 6.29 -2.82
CA GLY A 402 -0.18 6.75 -3.48
C GLY A 402 0.13 8.22 -3.18
N CYS A 403 -0.87 9.10 -3.26
CA CYS A 403 -0.74 10.51 -2.92
C CYS A 403 -0.39 10.72 -1.43
N ALA A 404 -1.07 10.02 -0.52
CA ALA A 404 -0.80 10.10 0.91
C ALA A 404 0.62 9.61 1.26
N GLY A 405 1.10 8.57 0.59
CA GLY A 405 2.45 8.04 0.76
C GLY A 405 3.56 9.00 0.33
N LEU A 406 3.29 9.89 -0.62
CA LEU A 406 4.21 10.96 -1.01
C LEU A 406 4.12 12.17 -0.08
N ILE A 407 2.90 12.61 0.24
CA ILE A 407 2.65 13.86 0.97
C ILE A 407 2.93 13.71 2.46
N GLY A 408 2.60 12.56 3.07
CA GLY A 408 2.71 12.32 4.50
C GLY A 408 4.13 12.54 5.06
N PRO A 409 5.16 11.87 4.52
CA PRO A 409 6.53 12.05 4.95
C PRO A 409 7.05 13.50 4.78
N ILE A 410 6.60 14.20 3.72
CA ILE A 410 7.00 15.60 3.46
C ILE A 410 6.42 16.53 4.54
N ILE A 411 5.13 16.34 4.89
CA ILE A 411 4.50 17.12 5.96
C ILE A 411 5.21 16.87 7.29
N ALA A 412 5.52 15.61 7.59
CA ALA A 412 6.23 15.25 8.82
C ALA A 412 7.60 15.89 8.91
N ALA A 413 8.39 15.82 7.83
CA ALA A 413 9.72 16.44 7.79
C ALA A 413 9.66 17.95 8.01
N ARG A 414 8.78 18.66 7.29
CA ARG A 414 8.61 20.11 7.44
C ARG A 414 8.11 20.52 8.83
N ALA A 415 7.18 19.74 9.40
CA ALA A 415 6.72 20.00 10.76
C ALA A 415 7.85 19.84 11.78
N GLY A 416 8.70 18.80 11.63
CA GLY A 416 9.91 18.61 12.42
C GLY A 416 10.88 19.77 12.30
N ASP A 417 11.13 20.25 11.08
CA ASP A 417 12.02 21.39 10.83
C ASP A 417 11.49 22.71 11.44
N MET A 418 10.18 22.94 11.40
CA MET A 418 9.54 24.16 11.89
C MET A 418 9.37 24.18 13.42
N THR A 419 9.10 23.04 14.03
CA THR A 419 8.77 22.95 15.47
C THR A 419 9.92 22.42 16.31
N GLY A 420 10.97 21.89 15.67
CA GLY A 420 12.06 21.19 16.35
C GLY A 420 11.65 19.84 16.96
N SER A 421 10.41 19.39 16.75
CA SER A 421 9.87 18.15 17.30
C SER A 421 8.89 17.49 16.35
N PHE A 422 9.04 16.18 16.15
CA PHE A 422 8.07 15.38 15.42
C PHE A 422 6.72 15.28 16.15
N ALA A 423 6.70 15.41 17.47
CA ALA A 423 5.49 15.36 18.29
C ALA A 423 4.55 16.55 18.03
N GLY A 424 5.10 17.71 17.64
CA GLY A 424 4.32 18.92 17.35
C GLY A 424 3.32 18.80 16.20
N MET A 425 3.51 17.83 15.29
CA MET A 425 2.57 17.59 14.19
C MET A 425 1.34 16.74 14.59
N LEU A 426 1.41 16.00 15.71
CA LEU A 426 0.35 15.07 16.11
C LEU A 426 -1.00 15.76 16.32
N PRO A 427 -1.08 16.91 17.04
CA PRO A 427 -2.33 17.65 17.19
C PRO A 427 -2.91 18.16 15.87
N LEU A 428 -2.06 18.59 14.92
CA LEU A 428 -2.53 19.05 13.61
C LEU A 428 -3.22 17.93 12.83
N ILE A 429 -2.62 16.74 12.80
CA ILE A 429 -3.22 15.57 12.16
C ILE A 429 -4.53 15.20 12.86
N ALA A 430 -4.57 15.25 14.18
CA ALA A 430 -5.78 14.97 14.95
C ALA A 430 -6.94 15.94 14.61
N VAL A 431 -6.66 17.23 14.44
CA VAL A 431 -7.67 18.23 14.02
C VAL A 431 -8.21 17.89 12.62
N VAL A 432 -7.33 17.54 11.66
CA VAL A 432 -7.76 17.13 10.31
C VAL A 432 -8.67 15.89 10.36
N LEU A 433 -8.30 14.90 11.18
CA LEU A 433 -9.12 13.70 11.38
C LEU A 433 -10.49 14.05 11.99
N MET A 434 -10.54 14.90 13.02
CA MET A 434 -11.79 15.32 13.67
C MET A 434 -12.73 16.05 12.70
N ILE A 435 -12.21 16.96 11.89
CA ILE A 435 -13.00 17.62 10.85
C ILE A 435 -13.54 16.59 9.85
N SER A 436 -12.71 15.59 9.52
CA SER A 436 -13.06 14.55 8.54
C SER A 436 -14.12 13.55 9.04
N VAL A 437 -14.48 13.55 10.32
CA VAL A 437 -15.57 12.71 10.87
C VAL A 437 -16.92 12.97 10.17
N VAL A 438 -17.11 14.15 9.60
CA VAL A 438 -18.33 14.50 8.86
C VAL A 438 -18.41 13.77 7.51
N LEU A 439 -17.26 13.49 6.87
CA LEU A 439 -17.20 12.92 5.52
C LEU A 439 -18.01 11.61 5.35
N PRO A 440 -17.89 10.60 6.24
CA PRO A 440 -18.69 9.39 6.13
C PRO A 440 -20.19 9.64 6.13
N PHE A 441 -20.70 10.60 6.91
CA PHE A 441 -22.14 10.86 7.04
C PHE A 441 -22.71 11.60 5.83
N ILE A 442 -21.94 12.42 5.15
CA ILE A 442 -22.35 13.05 3.88
C ILE A 442 -22.20 12.11 2.69
N THR A 443 -21.43 11.02 2.83
CA THR A 443 -21.27 9.98 1.80
C THR A 443 -22.50 9.08 1.79
N LYS A 444 -23.57 9.54 1.13
CA LYS A 444 -24.83 8.79 0.99
C LYS A 444 -24.74 7.84 -0.20
N LYS A 445 -25.33 6.65 -0.06
CA LYS A 445 -25.54 5.77 -1.23
C LYS A 445 -26.38 6.54 -2.26
N PRO A 446 -26.00 6.47 -3.56
CA PRO A 446 -26.78 7.14 -4.59
C PRO A 446 -28.21 6.62 -4.58
N ALA A 447 -29.18 7.55 -4.75
CA ALA A 447 -30.58 7.18 -4.85
C ALA A 447 -30.77 6.22 -6.06
N ARG A 448 -31.33 5.06 -5.84
CA ARG A 448 -31.70 4.12 -6.92
C ARG A 448 -32.65 4.82 -7.86
N GLY A 449 -32.20 5.22 -9.05
CA GLY A 449 -33.08 5.80 -10.05
C GLY A 449 -32.68 7.17 -10.62
N VAL A 450 -31.60 7.82 -10.18
CA VAL A 450 -31.05 8.92 -10.95
C VAL A 450 -30.34 8.31 -12.16
N THR A 451 -31.15 8.08 -13.20
CA THR A 451 -30.66 7.81 -14.53
C THR A 451 -29.86 9.05 -14.94
N VAL A 452 -28.52 9.01 -14.85
CA VAL A 452 -27.62 9.96 -15.54
C VAL A 452 -27.77 9.75 -17.07
N ALA A 453 -28.96 9.34 -17.51
CA ALA A 453 -29.35 9.18 -18.91
C ALA A 453 -29.51 10.52 -19.64
N ALA A 454 -29.49 11.65 -18.90
CA ALA A 454 -29.73 12.95 -19.52
C ALA A 454 -28.49 13.73 -19.90
N ALA A 455 -27.28 13.37 -19.45
CA ALA A 455 -26.09 14.17 -19.70
C ALA A 455 -25.11 13.59 -20.73
N VAL A 456 -25.19 12.29 -21.06
CA VAL A 456 -24.33 11.66 -22.08
C VAL A 456 -25.15 10.60 -22.84
N ALA A 457 -26.16 11.01 -23.60
CA ALA A 457 -26.70 10.19 -24.65
C ALA A 457 -25.85 10.39 -25.91
N PRO A 458 -25.00 9.42 -26.32
CA PRO A 458 -24.51 9.46 -27.69
C PRO A 458 -25.70 9.14 -28.59
N ARG A 459 -26.02 10.05 -29.50
CA ARG A 459 -26.89 9.75 -30.64
C ARG A 459 -26.34 8.53 -31.35
N GLN A 460 -26.86 7.35 -31.02
CA GLN A 460 -26.58 6.14 -31.79
C GLN A 460 -27.30 6.24 -33.15
N LYS A 461 -26.63 6.82 -34.15
CA LYS A 461 -26.83 6.35 -35.53
C LYS A 461 -26.09 5.03 -35.64
N ARG A 462 -26.82 3.93 -35.67
CA ARG A 462 -26.30 2.63 -36.03
C ARG A 462 -25.75 2.70 -37.45
N LEU A 463 -24.41 2.57 -37.57
CA LEU A 463 -23.73 2.17 -38.80
C LEU A 463 -23.08 0.82 -38.50
N PRO A 464 -23.25 -0.20 -39.36
CA PRO A 464 -22.63 -1.50 -39.17
C PRO A 464 -21.14 -1.40 -39.54
N GLY A 465 -20.26 -1.82 -38.68
CA GLY A 465 -18.88 -2.16 -39.03
C GLY A 465 -17.74 -1.25 -38.54
N ALA A 466 -17.85 -0.53 -37.44
CA ALA A 466 -16.71 0.22 -36.91
C ALA A 466 -16.30 -0.30 -35.51
N HIS A 467 -15.11 -0.87 -35.43
CA HIS A 467 -14.43 -1.16 -34.18
C HIS A 467 -14.24 0.16 -33.38
N GLN A 468 -14.98 0.31 -32.27
CA GLN A 468 -14.83 1.46 -31.37
C GLN A 468 -13.49 1.39 -30.64
N ARG A 469 -12.52 2.15 -31.13
CA ARG A 469 -11.37 2.58 -30.32
C ARG A 469 -11.84 3.71 -29.41
N GLN A 470 -12.06 3.42 -28.12
CA GLN A 470 -12.28 4.46 -27.11
C GLN A 470 -10.97 5.21 -26.83
N PRO A 471 -11.00 6.53 -26.65
CA PRO A 471 -9.80 7.31 -26.39
C PRO A 471 -9.30 7.10 -24.96
N VAL A 472 -8.26 6.31 -24.80
CA VAL A 472 -7.54 6.07 -23.53
C VAL A 472 -6.83 7.32 -23.02
N ARG A 473 -6.73 8.38 -23.85
CA ARG A 473 -5.93 9.58 -23.56
C ARG A 473 -6.42 10.45 -22.40
N SER A 474 -7.71 10.43 -22.07
CA SER A 474 -8.25 11.32 -21.03
C SER A 474 -8.18 10.78 -19.60
N ILE A 475 -8.08 9.49 -19.40
CA ILE A 475 -8.15 8.87 -18.06
C ILE A 475 -6.79 8.90 -17.37
N CYS A 476 -5.69 8.72 -18.10
CA CYS A 476 -4.34 8.84 -17.54
C CYS A 476 -3.96 10.28 -17.16
N LEU A 477 -4.49 11.29 -17.88
CA LEU A 477 -4.15 12.69 -17.63
C LEU A 477 -4.73 13.21 -16.31
N VAL A 478 -5.94 12.77 -15.92
CA VAL A 478 -6.62 13.23 -14.70
C VAL A 478 -5.95 12.69 -13.42
N ALA A 479 -5.45 11.46 -13.44
CA ALA A 479 -4.73 10.89 -12.28
C ALA A 479 -3.35 11.53 -12.07
N VAL A 480 -2.71 11.99 -13.16
CA VAL A 480 -1.38 12.63 -13.13
C VAL A 480 -1.48 14.15 -12.87
N THR A 481 -2.52 14.83 -13.38
CA THR A 481 -2.64 16.28 -13.23
C THR A 481 -3.15 16.73 -11.86
N LEU A 482 -3.93 15.93 -11.14
CA LEU A 482 -4.37 16.27 -9.78
C LEU A 482 -3.28 16.10 -8.70
N GLY A 483 -2.23 15.35 -8.97
CA GLY A 483 -1.13 15.10 -8.01
C GLY A 483 0.16 15.87 -8.29
N CYS A 484 0.47 16.24 -9.50
CA CYS A 484 1.81 16.72 -9.89
C CYS A 484 1.93 18.22 -10.22
N SER A 485 0.84 18.93 -10.53
CA SER A 485 0.95 20.29 -11.06
C SER A 485 1.33 21.37 -10.02
N GLN A 486 1.27 21.08 -8.74
CA GLN A 486 1.69 22.05 -7.70
C GLN A 486 3.02 21.72 -6.99
N LEU A 487 3.60 20.54 -7.22
CA LEU A 487 4.83 20.10 -6.56
C LEU A 487 6.11 20.39 -7.36
N LEU A 488 5.99 20.79 -8.63
CA LEU A 488 7.14 21.05 -9.51
C LEU A 488 7.56 22.54 -9.61
N LEU A 489 6.95 23.44 -8.86
CA LEU A 489 7.19 24.90 -8.95
C LEU A 489 7.74 25.51 -7.65
N THR A 490 8.69 24.89 -6.95
CA THR A 490 9.54 25.62 -6.02
C THR A 490 11.02 25.26 -6.24
N PRO A 491 11.86 26.22 -6.67
CA PRO A 491 13.29 26.03 -6.86
C PRO A 491 14.03 26.17 -5.53
N ALA A 492 13.74 25.32 -4.54
CA ALA A 492 14.40 25.33 -3.24
C ALA A 492 15.31 24.12 -2.96
N MET A 493 15.54 23.25 -3.96
CA MET A 493 16.45 22.10 -3.83
C MET A 493 17.82 22.29 -4.50
N ALA A 494 18.16 23.51 -4.90
CA ALA A 494 19.48 23.82 -5.45
C ALA A 494 20.20 24.83 -4.53
N LYS A 495 20.80 24.36 -3.43
CA LYS A 495 21.99 24.97 -2.81
C LYS A 495 22.42 24.24 -1.54
N ALA A 496 23.19 23.17 -1.72
CA ALA A 496 24.39 22.88 -0.93
C ALA A 496 25.27 21.99 -1.79
N PRO A 497 26.44 22.42 -2.24
CA PRO A 497 27.39 21.55 -2.88
C PRO A 497 27.98 20.62 -1.80
N ILE A 498 27.56 19.37 -1.83
CA ILE A 498 28.26 18.31 -1.10
C ILE A 498 29.50 18.00 -1.93
N ASP A 499 30.66 18.21 -1.29
CA ASP A 499 31.96 18.01 -1.86
C ASP A 499 32.10 16.55 -2.36
N ALA A 500 32.03 16.38 -3.68
CA ALA A 500 32.13 15.07 -4.33
C ALA A 500 33.53 14.45 -4.23
N ALA A 501 34.50 15.14 -3.61
CA ALA A 501 35.88 14.68 -3.45
C ALA A 501 36.06 13.66 -2.31
N ALA A 502 35.06 13.52 -1.40
CA ALA A 502 35.14 12.59 -0.26
C ALA A 502 34.68 11.15 -0.57
N TRP A 503 34.38 10.84 -1.84
CA TRP A 503 33.75 9.56 -2.25
C TRP A 503 34.61 8.74 -3.26
N ARG A 504 35.86 9.00 -3.42
CA ARG A 504 36.73 8.11 -4.20
C ARG A 504 37.54 7.20 -3.28
N PRO A 505 37.66 5.90 -3.68
CA PRO A 505 38.34 4.87 -2.90
C PRO A 505 39.81 5.17 -2.68
#